data_a2d9612f671bfb3a65a12e24faed8586
#
_entry.id   a2d9612f671bfb3a65a12e24faed8586
#
_cell.length_a   1.000
_cell.length_b   1.000
_cell.length_c   1.000
_cell.angle_alpha   90.00
_cell.angle_beta   90.00
_cell.angle_gamma   90.00
#
_symmetry.space_group_name_H-M   'P 1'
#
loop_
_entity.id
_entity.type
_entity.pdbx_description
1 polymer ?
#
loop_
_entity_poly.entity_id
_entity_poly.type
_entity_poly.pdbx_seq_one_letter_code
_entity_poly.pdbx_strand_id
1 'polypeptide(L)'
;MRMSEIFRLVILNLSQNKFKVFLTSTGIVVGTATIMLVIAIGSGGKKEVAEQFKNLNAGSVDISYDYNGSSSFGSGQDQGRGFGGGPSGGDFSGGSMPDMGGGFPADGMEGFPGMQQMNTEKIVLSTEDMDALTEQIEEIADATISYTTKQETEGGSLEEAVTYTIAGVKENYGELSNLTMAIGDFLTQDNDTYKERTCVLGYQVAKEMFDSVLDAYDAIIYIDNRSYVVNGVLSEMGTVASGISPDEAIFIPYQTGIKYITGKEISPTITVVAGEVDQVDTVMERVQAVLGDLYGDRVEFTISDAGSKMEAASKSNETLTLLLIAMAVIVFIVGGIGIMNVLFVSVKERTNEIGILKAIGCDQKNILMEFLLEASCISLIGAVLGVLVSLGITPILESFSVRVELSLWGATLSLIFGVLTGTVFGFYPAYKASRLVPVAALSAE
;
A
#
# COMPACT_ATOMS: atom_id res chain seq x y z
N MET A 1 54.59 -5.18 -0.12
CA MET A 1 53.84 -6.40 -0.50
C MET A 1 53.10 -6.17 -1.80
N ARG A 2 53.00 -7.16 -2.69
CA ARG A 2 52.22 -7.04 -3.92
C ARG A 2 50.77 -7.25 -3.57
N MET A 3 49.83 -6.60 -4.27
CA MET A 3 48.39 -6.73 -4.02
C MET A 3 47.90 -8.19 -4.07
N SER A 4 48.50 -9.02 -4.94
CA SER A 4 48.19 -10.44 -5.04
C SER A 4 48.56 -11.24 -3.78
N GLU A 5 49.60 -10.84 -3.08
CA GLU A 5 50.04 -11.48 -1.82
C GLU A 5 49.09 -11.12 -0.68
N ILE A 6 48.63 -9.85 -0.61
CA ILE A 6 47.67 -9.41 0.38
C ILE A 6 46.33 -10.16 0.18
N PHE A 7 45.89 -10.29 -1.06
CA PHE A 7 44.64 -11.00 -1.36
C PHE A 7 44.70 -12.49 -0.99
N ARG A 8 45.85 -13.15 -1.23
CA ARG A 8 46.07 -14.55 -0.83
C ARG A 8 46.07 -14.72 0.69
N LEU A 9 46.63 -13.79 1.44
CA LEU A 9 46.62 -13.79 2.91
C LEU A 9 45.17 -13.61 3.43
N VAL A 10 44.39 -12.70 2.85
CA VAL A 10 43.02 -12.49 3.21
C VAL A 10 42.16 -13.76 3.01
N ILE A 11 42.28 -14.44 1.86
CA ILE A 11 41.58 -15.70 1.61
C ILE A 11 41.96 -16.80 2.62
N LEU A 12 43.26 -16.93 2.95
CA LEU A 12 43.70 -17.88 3.93
C LEU A 12 43.11 -17.60 5.32
N ASN A 13 43.10 -16.34 5.75
CA ASN A 13 42.54 -15.93 7.02
C ASN A 13 41.02 -16.19 7.10
N LEU A 14 40.28 -15.89 6.03
CA LEU A 14 38.87 -16.16 5.94
C LEU A 14 38.53 -17.65 6.04
N SER A 15 39.38 -18.51 5.41
CA SER A 15 39.15 -19.96 5.41
C SER A 15 39.47 -20.61 6.77
N GLN A 16 40.36 -20.02 7.56
CA GLN A 16 40.73 -20.50 8.90
C GLN A 16 39.69 -20.10 9.96
N ASN A 17 39.03 -18.93 9.83
CA ASN A 17 38.14 -18.37 10.83
C ASN A 17 36.66 -18.38 10.39
N LYS A 18 36.18 -19.52 9.87
CA LYS A 18 34.81 -19.64 9.30
C LYS A 18 33.67 -19.16 10.22
N PHE A 19 33.77 -19.44 11.52
CA PHE A 19 32.74 -19.04 12.49
C PHE A 19 32.67 -17.50 12.64
N LYS A 20 33.83 -16.82 12.68
CA LYS A 20 33.85 -15.35 12.74
C LYS A 20 33.30 -14.74 11.46
N VAL A 21 33.68 -15.28 10.30
CA VAL A 21 33.18 -14.83 9.00
C VAL A 21 31.63 -14.99 8.95
N PHE A 22 31.12 -16.14 9.40
CA PHE A 22 29.68 -16.38 9.47
C PHE A 22 28.97 -15.36 10.38
N LEU A 23 29.45 -15.16 11.60
CA LEU A 23 28.84 -14.25 12.56
C LEU A 23 28.87 -12.79 12.05
N THR A 24 29.98 -12.38 11.45
CA THR A 24 30.17 -11.02 10.92
C THR A 24 29.29 -10.80 9.67
N SER A 25 29.21 -11.81 8.80
CA SER A 25 28.43 -11.71 7.57
C SER A 25 26.92 -11.70 7.83
N THR A 26 26.44 -12.30 8.94
CA THR A 26 25.01 -12.35 9.26
C THR A 26 24.38 -10.96 9.33
N GLY A 27 25.04 -9.99 9.96
CA GLY A 27 24.55 -8.61 10.01
C GLY A 27 24.44 -7.96 8.63
N ILE A 28 25.40 -8.27 7.74
CA ILE A 28 25.40 -7.76 6.36
C ILE A 28 24.33 -8.47 5.53
N VAL A 29 24.18 -9.78 5.69
CA VAL A 29 23.12 -10.57 5.03
C VAL A 29 21.76 -9.98 5.32
N VAL A 30 21.44 -9.74 6.60
CA VAL A 30 20.16 -9.14 7.00
C VAL A 30 20.03 -7.74 6.42
N GLY A 31 21.06 -6.89 6.54
CA GLY A 31 21.01 -5.52 6.02
C GLY A 31 20.80 -5.45 4.51
N THR A 32 21.55 -6.25 3.75
CA THR A 32 21.44 -6.26 2.27
C THR A 32 20.13 -6.89 1.80
N ALA A 33 19.67 -7.96 2.46
CA ALA A 33 18.37 -8.56 2.17
C ALA A 33 17.23 -7.56 2.42
N THR A 34 17.27 -6.85 3.55
CA THR A 34 16.28 -5.81 3.87
C THR A 34 16.25 -4.70 2.83
N ILE A 35 17.42 -4.17 2.43
CA ILE A 35 17.47 -3.11 1.40
C ILE A 35 16.92 -3.59 0.08
N MET A 36 17.28 -4.80 -0.36
CA MET A 36 16.75 -5.35 -1.60
C MET A 36 15.25 -5.53 -1.57
N LEU A 37 14.70 -6.07 -0.47
CA LEU A 37 13.25 -6.23 -0.29
C LEU A 37 12.53 -4.88 -0.24
N VAL A 38 13.09 -3.88 0.44
CA VAL A 38 12.52 -2.53 0.48
C VAL A 38 12.41 -1.91 -0.91
N ILE A 39 13.48 -2.02 -1.72
CA ILE A 39 13.46 -1.53 -3.10
C ILE A 39 12.44 -2.30 -3.94
N ALA A 40 12.38 -3.62 -3.77
CA ALA A 40 11.49 -4.49 -4.53
C ALA A 40 10.01 -4.27 -4.17
N ILE A 41 9.67 -4.08 -2.88
CA ILE A 41 8.32 -3.74 -2.42
C ILE A 41 7.94 -2.32 -2.88
N GLY A 42 8.86 -1.36 -2.78
CA GLY A 42 8.61 0.02 -3.25
C GLY A 42 8.34 0.10 -4.76
N SER A 43 9.08 -0.68 -5.57
CA SER A 43 8.84 -0.77 -7.03
C SER A 43 7.54 -1.52 -7.33
N GLY A 44 7.26 -2.60 -6.60
CA GLY A 44 6.01 -3.36 -6.70
C GLY A 44 4.80 -2.49 -6.39
N GLY A 45 4.85 -1.71 -5.30
CA GLY A 45 3.78 -0.79 -4.92
C GLY A 45 3.53 0.32 -5.95
N LYS A 46 4.58 0.87 -6.57
CA LYS A 46 4.41 1.85 -7.67
C LYS A 46 3.70 1.24 -8.88
N LYS A 47 4.03 0.01 -9.22
CA LYS A 47 3.40 -0.68 -10.34
C LYS A 47 1.97 -1.10 -10.02
N GLU A 48 1.72 -1.52 -8.78
CA GLU A 48 0.39 -1.79 -8.28
C GLU A 48 -0.53 -0.57 -8.41
N VAL A 49 -0.08 0.59 -7.92
CA VAL A 49 -0.81 1.86 -8.09
C VAL A 49 -1.05 2.16 -9.57
N ALA A 50 -0.03 2.05 -10.42
CA ALA A 50 -0.18 2.32 -11.84
C ALA A 50 -1.17 1.36 -12.54
N GLU A 51 -1.22 0.10 -12.15
CA GLU A 51 -2.18 -0.87 -12.68
C GLU A 51 -3.61 -0.61 -12.17
N GLN A 52 -3.77 -0.28 -10.88
CA GLN A 52 -5.07 0.07 -10.30
C GLN A 52 -5.73 1.28 -11.01
N PHE A 53 -4.92 2.22 -11.48
CA PHE A 53 -5.42 3.41 -12.20
C PHE A 53 -5.44 3.26 -13.73
N LYS A 54 -4.94 2.14 -14.27
CA LYS A 54 -4.88 1.92 -15.72
C LYS A 54 -6.26 1.92 -16.38
N ASN A 55 -7.27 1.44 -15.67
CA ASN A 55 -8.64 1.33 -16.17
C ASN A 55 -9.50 2.54 -15.78
N LEU A 56 -8.98 3.48 -15.00
CA LEU A 56 -9.69 4.72 -14.71
C LEU A 56 -9.57 5.69 -15.89
N ASN A 57 -10.72 6.30 -16.23
CA ASN A 57 -10.70 7.39 -17.21
C ASN A 57 -10.00 8.61 -16.60
N ALA A 58 -8.89 9.03 -17.19
CA ALA A 58 -8.09 10.14 -16.68
C ALA A 58 -8.85 11.48 -16.60
N GLY A 59 -9.92 11.60 -17.40
CA GLY A 59 -10.82 12.76 -17.39
C GLY A 59 -11.98 12.66 -16.41
N SER A 60 -12.09 11.59 -15.61
CA SER A 60 -13.23 11.40 -14.71
C SER A 60 -13.10 12.21 -13.42
N VAL A 61 -14.21 12.81 -13.02
CA VAL A 61 -14.42 13.52 -11.76
C VAL A 61 -15.59 12.89 -11.04
N ASP A 62 -15.38 12.38 -9.84
CA ASP A 62 -16.40 11.82 -8.97
C ASP A 62 -16.90 12.87 -7.99
N ILE A 63 -18.21 12.96 -7.87
CA ILE A 63 -18.94 13.88 -7.02
C ILE A 63 -19.77 13.05 -6.05
N SER A 64 -19.49 13.18 -4.76
CA SER A 64 -20.25 12.51 -3.71
C SER A 64 -20.61 13.47 -2.58
N TYR A 65 -21.60 13.09 -1.81
CA TYR A 65 -22.05 13.82 -0.65
C TYR A 65 -22.07 12.92 0.57
N ASP A 66 -21.26 13.27 1.57
CA ASP A 66 -21.21 12.56 2.84
C ASP A 66 -22.02 13.29 3.90
N TYR A 67 -23.15 12.69 4.30
CA TYR A 67 -24.00 13.19 5.37
C TYR A 67 -23.40 12.84 6.74
N ASN A 68 -22.90 13.82 7.47
CA ASN A 68 -22.35 13.67 8.82
C ASN A 68 -23.39 13.81 9.95
N GLY A 69 -24.68 13.58 9.68
CA GLY A 69 -25.80 13.77 10.62
C GLY A 69 -26.02 12.67 11.65
N SER A 70 -25.23 11.62 11.67
CA SER A 70 -25.18 10.67 12.78
C SER A 70 -23.74 10.37 13.12
N SER A 71 -23.30 10.89 14.24
CA SER A 71 -22.13 10.37 14.94
C SER A 71 -22.41 8.89 15.26
N SER A 72 -22.13 8.00 14.32
CA SER A 72 -22.01 6.56 14.59
C SER A 72 -20.80 6.34 15.48
N PHE A 73 -20.97 6.59 16.76
CA PHE A 73 -20.15 5.98 17.77
C PHE A 73 -20.49 4.47 17.74
N GLY A 74 -19.67 3.68 17.06
CA GLY A 74 -19.67 2.26 17.27
C GLY A 74 -20.11 1.41 16.09
N SER A 75 -19.20 1.15 15.19
CA SER A 75 -18.93 -0.20 14.70
C SER A 75 -17.57 -0.25 14.00
N GLY A 76 -16.51 0.09 14.74
CA GLY A 76 -15.17 -0.38 14.44
C GLY A 76 -15.12 -1.85 14.78
N GLN A 77 -15.32 -2.71 13.81
CA GLN A 77 -15.15 -4.15 13.96
C GLN A 77 -13.68 -4.47 14.12
N ASP A 78 -13.39 -4.71 15.38
CA ASP A 78 -12.29 -5.42 15.99
C ASP A 78 -11.72 -6.55 15.10
N GLN A 79 -10.53 -6.33 14.55
CA GLN A 79 -9.59 -7.39 14.23
C GLN A 79 -8.16 -6.89 14.44
N GLY A 80 -7.72 -6.94 15.69
CA GLY A 80 -6.35 -6.66 16.05
C GLY A 80 -6.01 -7.36 17.34
N ARG A 81 -5.49 -8.57 17.21
CA ARG A 81 -4.96 -9.43 18.28
C ARG A 81 -4.02 -8.68 19.19
N GLY A 82 -4.23 -8.96 20.48
CA GLY A 82 -3.53 -8.41 21.60
C GLY A 82 -2.03 -8.68 21.67
N PHE A 83 -1.39 -7.82 22.41
CA PHE A 83 -0.16 -8.12 23.12
C PHE A 83 -0.26 -7.53 24.53
N GLY A 84 -0.29 -8.44 25.51
CA GLY A 84 0.52 -8.53 26.70
C GLY A 84 0.34 -7.52 27.82
N GLY A 85 -0.36 -7.90 28.85
CA GLY A 85 0.19 -8.21 30.16
C GLY A 85 0.63 -7.06 31.05
N GLY A 86 -0.10 -6.89 32.17
CA GLY A 86 0.46 -6.39 33.41
C GLY A 86 -0.48 -5.50 34.22
N PRO A 87 -0.30 -5.37 35.53
CA PRO A 87 -1.17 -6.14 36.46
C PRO A 87 -2.14 -5.26 37.27
N SER A 88 -3.16 -5.89 37.71
CA SER A 88 -4.11 -5.70 38.83
C SER A 88 -3.89 -4.50 39.78
N GLY A 89 -5.02 -3.88 40.16
CA GLY A 89 -5.23 -3.36 41.49
C GLY A 89 -5.93 -2.02 41.60
N GLY A 90 -7.16 -2.00 42.03
CA GLY A 90 -7.77 -0.79 42.57
C GLY A 90 -9.29 -0.73 42.41
N ASP A 91 -10.01 -1.38 43.27
CA ASP A 91 -11.40 -1.10 43.63
C ASP A 91 -11.58 0.43 43.89
N PHE A 92 -12.53 1.04 43.21
CA PHE A 92 -13.19 2.26 43.70
C PHE A 92 -14.70 2.15 43.50
N SER A 93 -15.37 1.81 44.57
CA SER A 93 -16.81 1.85 44.73
C SER A 93 -17.31 3.27 44.91
N GLY A 94 -18.43 3.59 44.25
CA GLY A 94 -19.50 4.41 44.78
C GLY A 94 -19.23 5.92 44.96
N GLY A 95 -19.76 6.75 44.05
CA GLY A 95 -19.92 8.16 44.24
C GLY A 95 -20.92 8.74 43.25
N SER A 96 -22.17 8.94 43.73
CA SER A 96 -23.23 9.68 43.01
C SER A 96 -22.76 11.06 42.63
N MET A 97 -22.80 11.43 41.34
CA MET A 97 -22.64 12.81 40.93
C MET A 97 -23.97 13.57 41.08
N PRO A 98 -23.94 14.77 41.61
CA PRO A 98 -25.12 15.65 41.67
C PRO A 98 -25.42 16.26 40.31
N ASP A 99 -26.71 16.30 40.02
CA ASP A 99 -27.35 16.98 38.90
C ASP A 99 -26.95 18.49 38.91
N MET A 100 -26.14 18.89 37.90
CA MET A 100 -25.91 20.30 37.59
C MET A 100 -26.60 20.65 36.30
N GLY A 101 -27.89 20.96 36.40
CA GLY A 101 -28.61 21.73 35.42
C GLY A 101 -28.03 23.14 35.32
N GLY A 102 -27.25 23.40 34.29
CA GLY A 102 -26.73 24.72 33.97
C GLY A 102 -26.61 24.82 32.45
N GLY A 103 -27.60 25.44 31.80
CA GLY A 103 -27.55 25.77 30.38
C GLY A 103 -26.35 26.69 30.10
N PHE A 104 -25.51 26.27 29.19
CA PHE A 104 -24.49 27.10 28.58
C PHE A 104 -25.14 28.03 27.55
N PRO A 105 -24.87 29.33 27.56
CA PRO A 105 -25.35 30.24 26.51
C PRO A 105 -24.63 29.92 25.18
N ALA A 106 -25.41 29.88 24.13
CA ALA A 106 -24.99 29.56 22.76
C ALA A 106 -24.36 30.75 22.02
N ASP A 107 -23.60 31.61 22.72
CA ASP A 107 -22.88 32.69 22.09
C ASP A 107 -21.39 32.61 22.46
N GLY A 108 -20.56 32.19 21.48
CA GLY A 108 -19.12 32.30 21.58
C GLY A 108 -18.29 31.05 21.26
N MET A 109 -18.59 30.33 20.19
CA MET A 109 -17.67 29.34 19.61
C MET A 109 -17.27 29.71 18.18
N GLU A 110 -16.80 30.93 17.99
CA GLU A 110 -16.00 31.26 16.82
C GLU A 110 -14.53 31.02 17.15
N GLY A 111 -13.92 30.02 16.50
CA GLY A 111 -12.47 29.93 16.43
C GLY A 111 -11.78 28.70 17.01
N PHE A 112 -12.20 27.47 16.65
CA PHE A 112 -11.27 26.36 16.64
C PHE A 112 -10.91 26.04 15.17
N PRO A 113 -9.64 26.25 14.73
CA PRO A 113 -9.22 25.84 13.40
C PRO A 113 -9.10 24.32 13.38
N GLY A 114 -10.07 23.64 12.76
CA GLY A 114 -10.09 22.18 12.61
C GLY A 114 -11.46 21.51 12.72
N MET A 115 -12.55 22.24 12.97
CA MET A 115 -13.89 21.68 12.80
C MET A 115 -14.23 21.73 11.31
N GLN A 116 -14.15 20.58 10.64
CA GLN A 116 -14.81 20.39 9.34
C GLN A 116 -16.29 20.73 9.51
N GLN A 117 -16.80 21.56 8.62
CA GLN A 117 -18.21 21.94 8.57
C GLN A 117 -19.03 20.66 8.45
N MET A 118 -19.85 20.34 9.47
CA MET A 118 -20.68 19.15 9.45
C MET A 118 -21.86 19.39 8.51
N ASN A 119 -21.98 18.60 7.47
CA ASN A 119 -23.15 18.55 6.62
C ASN A 119 -24.38 18.09 7.43
N THR A 120 -25.30 18.99 7.75
CA THR A 120 -26.46 18.74 8.61
C THR A 120 -27.74 18.44 7.82
N GLU A 121 -27.77 18.71 6.53
CA GLU A 121 -28.90 18.38 5.64
C GLU A 121 -28.65 17.06 4.92
N LYS A 122 -29.70 16.22 4.86
CA LYS A 122 -29.61 14.95 4.12
C LYS A 122 -29.89 15.22 2.63
N ILE A 123 -28.84 15.38 1.85
CA ILE A 123 -28.92 15.53 0.39
C ILE A 123 -28.64 14.16 -0.24
N VAL A 124 -29.43 13.80 -1.22
CA VAL A 124 -29.25 12.60 -2.04
C VAL A 124 -29.14 13.07 -3.48
N LEU A 125 -27.95 12.94 -4.05
CA LEU A 125 -27.71 13.25 -5.45
C LEU A 125 -28.64 12.42 -6.35
N SER A 126 -29.15 13.03 -7.39
CA SER A 126 -30.16 12.44 -8.28
C SER A 126 -29.72 12.48 -9.74
N THR A 127 -30.49 11.82 -10.61
CA THR A 127 -30.31 11.94 -12.05
C THR A 127 -30.59 13.35 -12.57
N GLU A 128 -31.48 14.11 -11.89
CA GLU A 128 -31.73 15.50 -12.22
C GLU A 128 -30.52 16.41 -11.99
N ASP A 129 -29.77 16.14 -10.92
CA ASP A 129 -28.51 16.86 -10.64
C ASP A 129 -27.43 16.53 -11.69
N MET A 130 -27.34 15.26 -12.08
CA MET A 130 -26.44 14.83 -13.15
C MET A 130 -26.78 15.53 -14.48
N ASP A 131 -28.07 15.57 -14.84
CA ASP A 131 -28.55 16.23 -16.05
C ASP A 131 -28.26 17.74 -16.00
N ALA A 132 -28.50 18.39 -14.84
CA ALA A 132 -28.19 19.81 -14.63
C ALA A 132 -26.69 20.12 -14.78
N LEU A 133 -25.82 19.28 -14.28
CA LEU A 133 -24.37 19.43 -14.48
C LEU A 133 -23.98 19.31 -15.94
N THR A 134 -24.53 18.32 -16.65
CA THR A 134 -24.24 18.08 -18.08
C THR A 134 -24.79 19.21 -18.97
N GLU A 135 -25.94 19.80 -18.64
CA GLU A 135 -26.51 20.91 -19.41
C GLU A 135 -25.81 22.24 -19.17
N GLN A 136 -25.29 22.49 -17.95
CA GLN A 136 -24.69 23.78 -17.59
C GLN A 136 -23.19 23.84 -17.83
N ILE A 137 -22.51 22.70 -17.97
CA ILE A 137 -21.06 22.62 -18.13
C ILE A 137 -20.73 22.00 -19.49
N GLU A 138 -20.37 22.85 -20.46
CA GLU A 138 -20.08 22.43 -21.85
C GLU A 138 -18.84 21.53 -21.97
N GLU A 139 -17.94 21.56 -21.02
CA GLU A 139 -16.72 20.77 -21.01
C GLU A 139 -16.94 19.31 -20.57
N ILE A 140 -18.12 18.95 -20.10
CA ILE A 140 -18.49 17.57 -19.77
C ILE A 140 -18.89 16.83 -21.06
N ALA A 141 -18.14 15.79 -21.40
CA ALA A 141 -18.43 14.94 -22.54
C ALA A 141 -19.50 13.90 -22.24
N ASP A 142 -19.50 13.34 -21.04
CA ASP A 142 -20.46 12.33 -20.60
C ASP A 142 -20.54 12.31 -19.06
N ALA A 143 -21.66 11.78 -18.53
CA ALA A 143 -21.87 11.65 -17.09
C ALA A 143 -22.66 10.38 -16.76
N THR A 144 -22.39 9.81 -15.60
CA THR A 144 -23.14 8.66 -15.08
C THR A 144 -23.38 8.82 -13.57
N ILE A 145 -24.37 8.09 -13.07
CA ILE A 145 -24.66 8.03 -11.63
C ILE A 145 -24.66 6.59 -11.16
N SER A 146 -24.08 6.36 -10.01
CA SER A 146 -23.99 5.03 -9.41
C SER A 146 -24.14 5.11 -7.90
N TYR A 147 -24.47 3.99 -7.27
CA TYR A 147 -24.41 3.82 -5.82
C TYR A 147 -24.05 2.37 -5.49
N THR A 148 -23.57 2.12 -4.29
CA THR A 148 -23.27 0.80 -3.80
C THR A 148 -24.04 0.48 -2.53
N THR A 149 -24.38 -0.79 -2.35
CA THR A 149 -24.93 -1.33 -1.11
C THR A 149 -24.41 -2.74 -0.90
N LYS A 150 -24.52 -3.28 0.30
CA LYS A 150 -24.14 -4.67 0.59
C LYS A 150 -25.40 -5.48 0.83
N GLN A 151 -25.55 -6.60 0.14
CA GLN A 151 -26.72 -7.47 0.25
C GLN A 151 -26.33 -8.93 0.27
N GLU A 152 -27.12 -9.72 1.01
CA GLU A 152 -27.04 -11.17 0.97
C GLU A 152 -27.47 -11.67 -0.41
N THR A 153 -26.65 -12.54 -0.98
CA THR A 153 -26.87 -13.09 -2.32
C THR A 153 -26.73 -14.61 -2.25
N GLU A 154 -27.65 -15.30 -2.90
CA GLU A 154 -27.68 -16.75 -3.00
C GLU A 154 -27.74 -17.15 -4.49
N GLY A 155 -27.20 -18.31 -4.84
CA GLY A 155 -27.27 -18.87 -6.18
C GLY A 155 -26.02 -19.66 -6.57
N GLY A 156 -26.09 -20.29 -7.74
CA GLY A 156 -24.99 -21.12 -8.21
C GLY A 156 -24.68 -22.29 -7.29
N SER A 157 -23.41 -22.47 -6.94
CA SER A 157 -22.88 -23.52 -6.08
C SER A 157 -22.70 -23.08 -4.61
N LEU A 158 -23.18 -21.88 -4.24
CA LEU A 158 -23.07 -21.40 -2.86
C LEU A 158 -23.95 -22.24 -1.92
N GLU A 159 -23.36 -22.77 -0.85
CA GLU A 159 -24.09 -23.54 0.19
C GLU A 159 -24.86 -22.65 1.15
N GLU A 160 -24.41 -21.40 1.36
CA GLU A 160 -25.02 -20.40 2.25
C GLU A 160 -25.04 -19.03 1.55
N ALA A 161 -25.92 -18.14 2.01
CA ALA A 161 -25.97 -16.76 1.53
C ALA A 161 -24.64 -16.03 1.84
N VAL A 162 -24.08 -15.35 0.84
CA VAL A 162 -22.86 -14.55 0.97
C VAL A 162 -23.19 -13.08 0.70
N THR A 163 -22.57 -12.20 1.47
CA THR A 163 -22.76 -10.76 1.30
C THR A 163 -21.84 -10.22 0.23
N TYR A 164 -22.40 -9.73 -0.88
CA TYR A 164 -21.66 -9.07 -1.95
C TYR A 164 -21.99 -7.57 -2.02
N THR A 165 -21.11 -6.82 -2.67
CA THR A 165 -21.35 -5.44 -3.03
C THR A 165 -22.25 -5.40 -4.27
N ILE A 166 -23.43 -4.77 -4.12
CA ILE A 166 -24.34 -4.55 -5.22
C ILE A 166 -24.20 -3.11 -5.68
N ALA A 167 -23.92 -2.93 -6.96
CA ALA A 167 -23.76 -1.64 -7.61
C ALA A 167 -24.96 -1.32 -8.48
N GLY A 168 -25.74 -0.31 -8.11
CA GLY A 168 -26.79 0.26 -8.97
C GLY A 168 -26.19 1.28 -9.92
N VAL A 169 -26.19 0.98 -11.23
CA VAL A 169 -25.51 1.79 -12.24
C VAL A 169 -26.39 2.06 -13.45
N LYS A 170 -26.07 3.14 -14.18
CA LYS A 170 -26.65 3.45 -15.49
C LYS A 170 -26.00 2.63 -16.60
N GLU A 171 -26.65 2.59 -17.77
CA GLU A 171 -26.19 1.86 -18.94
C GLU A 171 -24.79 2.27 -19.43
N ASN A 172 -24.47 3.58 -19.38
CA ASN A 172 -23.19 4.12 -19.83
C ASN A 172 -22.04 3.92 -18.82
N TYR A 173 -22.33 3.43 -17.61
CA TYR A 173 -21.31 3.17 -16.60
C TYR A 173 -20.22 2.22 -17.08
N GLY A 174 -20.60 1.19 -17.85
CA GLY A 174 -19.65 0.20 -18.39
C GLY A 174 -18.63 0.82 -19.31
N GLU A 175 -19.06 1.70 -20.22
CA GLU A 175 -18.18 2.41 -21.17
C GLU A 175 -17.29 3.44 -20.45
N LEU A 176 -17.89 4.25 -19.56
CA LEU A 176 -17.16 5.27 -18.79
C LEU A 176 -16.09 4.70 -17.87
N SER A 177 -16.36 3.53 -17.30
CA SER A 177 -15.43 2.81 -16.41
C SER A 177 -14.53 1.83 -17.16
N ASN A 178 -14.51 1.84 -18.49
CA ASN A 178 -13.73 0.92 -19.35
C ASN A 178 -13.92 -0.55 -18.99
N LEU A 179 -15.14 -0.95 -18.59
CA LEU A 179 -15.45 -2.33 -18.25
C LEU A 179 -15.48 -3.21 -19.51
N THR A 180 -14.85 -4.37 -19.44
CA THR A 180 -14.83 -5.33 -20.53
C THR A 180 -15.60 -6.59 -20.15
N MET A 181 -16.40 -7.10 -21.09
CA MET A 181 -17.19 -8.32 -20.90
C MET A 181 -16.38 -9.56 -21.24
N ALA A 182 -16.45 -10.60 -20.40
CA ALA A 182 -15.97 -11.94 -20.73
C ALA A 182 -17.02 -12.72 -21.52
N ILE A 183 -18.31 -12.55 -21.15
CA ILE A 183 -19.45 -13.18 -21.81
C ILE A 183 -20.70 -12.33 -21.60
N GLY A 184 -21.62 -12.34 -22.58
CA GLY A 184 -22.86 -11.56 -22.52
C GLY A 184 -22.66 -10.08 -22.78
N ASP A 185 -23.67 -9.31 -22.43
CA ASP A 185 -23.73 -7.86 -22.63
C ASP A 185 -23.89 -7.12 -21.30
N PHE A 186 -23.44 -5.86 -21.26
CA PHE A 186 -23.66 -4.99 -20.12
C PHE A 186 -25.13 -4.56 -20.03
N LEU A 187 -25.49 -3.85 -18.98
CA LEU A 187 -26.85 -3.32 -18.78
C LEU A 187 -27.22 -2.32 -19.86
N THR A 188 -28.50 -2.31 -20.25
CA THR A 188 -29.04 -1.42 -21.28
C THR A 188 -29.99 -0.39 -20.66
N GLN A 189 -30.29 0.69 -21.39
CA GLN A 189 -31.25 1.70 -21.00
C GLN A 189 -32.64 1.10 -20.79
N ASP A 190 -33.01 0.09 -21.58
CA ASP A 190 -34.30 -0.59 -21.44
C ASP A 190 -34.38 -1.33 -20.09
N ASN A 191 -33.32 -2.00 -19.66
CA ASN A 191 -33.27 -2.66 -18.37
C ASN A 191 -33.50 -1.69 -17.20
N ASP A 192 -32.93 -0.47 -17.28
CA ASP A 192 -33.14 0.56 -16.26
C ASP A 192 -34.53 1.17 -16.31
N THR A 193 -35.05 1.50 -17.53
CA THR A 193 -36.34 2.11 -17.74
C THR A 193 -37.47 1.19 -17.29
N TYR A 194 -37.44 -0.09 -17.67
CA TYR A 194 -38.46 -1.08 -17.32
C TYR A 194 -38.23 -1.71 -15.95
N LYS A 195 -37.12 -1.34 -15.28
CA LYS A 195 -36.72 -1.87 -13.96
C LYS A 195 -36.66 -3.39 -13.97
N GLU A 196 -36.01 -3.91 -15.00
CA GLU A 196 -35.80 -5.34 -15.16
C GLU A 196 -34.83 -5.87 -14.11
N ARG A 197 -35.11 -7.06 -13.61
CA ARG A 197 -34.25 -7.72 -12.64
C ARG A 197 -33.19 -8.55 -13.36
N THR A 198 -32.27 -7.84 -13.99
CA THR A 198 -31.08 -8.37 -14.65
C THR A 198 -29.86 -7.90 -13.89
N CYS A 199 -28.76 -8.65 -13.98
CA CYS A 199 -27.49 -8.29 -13.36
C CYS A 199 -26.29 -8.69 -14.21
N VAL A 200 -25.17 -8.03 -13.98
CA VAL A 200 -23.87 -8.39 -14.53
C VAL A 200 -22.95 -8.71 -13.35
N LEU A 201 -22.31 -9.87 -13.40
CA LEU A 201 -21.41 -10.31 -12.33
C LEU A 201 -19.98 -9.84 -12.59
N GLY A 202 -19.29 -9.44 -11.53
CA GLY A 202 -17.84 -9.31 -11.53
C GLY A 202 -17.19 -10.68 -11.70
N TYR A 203 -15.96 -10.68 -12.22
CA TYR A 203 -15.22 -11.92 -12.52
C TYR A 203 -15.05 -12.81 -11.28
N GLN A 204 -14.63 -12.23 -10.17
CA GLN A 204 -14.40 -12.97 -8.92
C GLN A 204 -15.71 -13.50 -8.33
N VAL A 205 -16.78 -12.67 -8.36
CA VAL A 205 -18.10 -13.09 -7.90
C VAL A 205 -18.62 -14.28 -8.72
N ALA A 206 -18.48 -14.22 -10.05
CA ALA A 206 -18.90 -15.32 -10.91
C ALA A 206 -18.11 -16.61 -10.63
N LYS A 207 -16.83 -16.49 -10.34
CA LYS A 207 -15.96 -17.64 -10.01
C LYS A 207 -16.23 -18.22 -8.62
N GLU A 208 -16.66 -17.41 -7.66
CA GLU A 208 -17.05 -17.86 -6.32
C GLU A 208 -18.43 -18.51 -6.32
N MET A 209 -19.38 -17.97 -7.11
CA MET A 209 -20.75 -18.47 -7.18
C MET A 209 -20.91 -19.67 -8.12
N PHE A 210 -20.08 -19.76 -9.14
CA PHE A 210 -20.18 -20.79 -10.18
C PHE A 210 -18.81 -21.43 -10.45
N ASP A 211 -18.80 -22.68 -10.86
CA ASP A 211 -17.54 -23.38 -11.19
C ASP A 211 -16.86 -22.80 -12.45
N SER A 212 -17.64 -22.14 -13.30
CA SER A 212 -17.16 -21.55 -14.55
C SER A 212 -17.92 -20.24 -14.86
N VAL A 213 -17.21 -19.28 -15.46
CA VAL A 213 -17.80 -18.02 -15.96
C VAL A 213 -18.93 -18.29 -16.98
N LEU A 214 -18.82 -19.38 -17.75
CA LEU A 214 -19.84 -19.80 -18.72
C LEU A 214 -21.12 -20.28 -18.04
N ASP A 215 -21.03 -20.92 -16.90
CA ASP A 215 -22.21 -21.44 -16.17
C ASP A 215 -22.97 -20.34 -15.46
N ALA A 216 -22.31 -19.18 -15.25
CA ALA A 216 -22.93 -18.00 -14.68
C ALA A 216 -23.87 -17.26 -15.67
N TYR A 217 -23.60 -17.33 -16.97
CA TYR A 217 -24.42 -16.66 -18.00
C TYR A 217 -25.80 -17.28 -18.09
N ASP A 218 -26.85 -16.43 -18.12
CA ASP A 218 -28.27 -16.80 -18.12
C ASP A 218 -28.73 -17.57 -16.85
N ALA A 219 -27.88 -17.64 -15.82
CA ALA A 219 -28.24 -18.22 -14.53
C ALA A 219 -29.15 -17.27 -13.72
N ILE A 220 -29.83 -17.83 -12.75
CA ILE A 220 -30.67 -17.07 -11.81
C ILE A 220 -29.96 -17.01 -10.47
N ILE A 221 -29.75 -15.81 -9.94
CA ILE A 221 -29.29 -15.56 -8.59
C ILE A 221 -30.37 -14.84 -7.78
N TYR A 222 -30.25 -14.88 -6.46
CA TYR A 222 -31.17 -14.21 -5.56
C TYR A 222 -30.42 -13.14 -4.78
N ILE A 223 -30.81 -11.88 -4.94
CA ILE A 223 -30.30 -10.73 -4.17
C ILE A 223 -31.42 -10.27 -3.26
N ASP A 224 -31.21 -10.26 -1.95
CA ASP A 224 -32.25 -9.92 -0.95
C ASP A 224 -33.56 -10.70 -1.21
N ASN A 225 -33.45 -12.03 -1.37
CA ASN A 225 -34.57 -12.94 -1.67
C ASN A 225 -35.36 -12.63 -2.96
N ARG A 226 -34.79 -11.90 -3.92
CA ARG A 226 -35.39 -11.59 -5.22
C ARG A 226 -34.54 -12.13 -6.35
N SER A 227 -35.22 -12.80 -7.31
CA SER A 227 -34.52 -13.39 -8.46
C SER A 227 -34.02 -12.34 -9.44
N TYR A 228 -32.79 -12.47 -9.88
CA TYR A 228 -32.14 -11.71 -10.95
C TYR A 228 -31.58 -12.67 -11.97
N VAL A 229 -31.64 -12.31 -13.25
CA VAL A 229 -31.04 -13.08 -14.35
C VAL A 229 -29.68 -12.48 -14.66
N VAL A 230 -28.68 -13.32 -14.75
CA VAL A 230 -27.31 -12.90 -15.11
C VAL A 230 -27.21 -12.66 -16.62
N ASN A 231 -27.13 -11.39 -17.02
CA ASN A 231 -27.03 -10.97 -18.42
C ASN A 231 -25.60 -11.03 -18.97
N GLY A 232 -24.61 -11.06 -18.10
CA GLY A 232 -23.23 -11.13 -18.50
C GLY A 232 -22.30 -11.24 -17.31
N VAL A 233 -21.02 -11.50 -17.62
CA VAL A 233 -19.93 -11.54 -16.65
C VAL A 233 -18.78 -10.70 -17.16
N LEU A 234 -18.19 -9.88 -16.30
CA LEU A 234 -17.03 -9.07 -16.63
C LEU A 234 -15.78 -9.92 -16.82
N SER A 235 -14.85 -9.45 -17.62
CA SER A 235 -13.48 -9.98 -17.68
C SER A 235 -12.73 -9.65 -16.39
N GLU A 236 -11.70 -10.42 -16.06
CA GLU A 236 -10.81 -10.11 -14.93
C GLU A 236 -10.11 -8.77 -15.16
N MET A 237 -10.37 -7.81 -14.30
CA MET A 237 -9.86 -6.44 -14.39
C MET A 237 -8.89 -6.11 -13.25
N GLY A 238 -8.92 -6.89 -12.18
CA GLY A 238 -8.11 -6.67 -10.98
C GLY A 238 -8.70 -5.61 -10.04
N THR A 239 -7.91 -5.24 -9.04
CA THR A 239 -8.32 -4.24 -8.04
C THR A 239 -8.26 -2.83 -8.63
N VAL A 240 -9.28 -2.02 -8.33
CA VAL A 240 -9.30 -0.59 -8.66
C VAL A 240 -9.01 0.25 -7.42
N ALA A 241 -8.31 1.34 -7.60
CA ALA A 241 -7.93 2.23 -6.49
C ALA A 241 -9.09 3.12 -6.01
N SER A 242 -10.12 3.26 -6.80
CA SER A 242 -11.27 4.12 -6.49
C SER A 242 -12.49 3.66 -7.25
N GLY A 243 -13.67 3.90 -6.67
CA GLY A 243 -14.94 3.53 -7.26
C GLY A 243 -15.37 2.10 -6.90
N ILE A 244 -16.16 1.50 -7.76
CA ILE A 244 -16.71 0.15 -7.57
C ILE A 244 -15.69 -0.87 -8.08
N SER A 245 -15.29 -1.84 -7.23
CA SER A 245 -14.42 -2.95 -7.66
C SER A 245 -15.14 -3.81 -8.71
N PRO A 246 -14.65 -3.85 -9.97
CA PRO A 246 -15.36 -4.56 -11.04
C PRO A 246 -15.45 -6.05 -10.80
N ASP A 247 -14.41 -6.65 -10.22
CA ASP A 247 -14.33 -8.10 -10.03
C ASP A 247 -15.15 -8.61 -8.86
N GLU A 248 -15.39 -7.75 -7.84
CA GLU A 248 -16.03 -8.12 -6.57
C GLU A 248 -17.47 -7.61 -6.42
N ALA A 249 -18.01 -6.92 -7.44
CA ALA A 249 -19.34 -6.35 -7.40
C ALA A 249 -20.33 -7.07 -8.32
N ILE A 250 -21.61 -6.96 -7.98
CA ILE A 250 -22.73 -7.33 -8.83
C ILE A 250 -23.38 -6.04 -9.32
N PHE A 251 -23.43 -5.84 -10.62
CA PHE A 251 -24.01 -4.65 -11.25
C PHE A 251 -25.47 -4.88 -11.60
N ILE A 252 -26.33 -3.97 -11.20
CA ILE A 252 -27.77 -3.98 -11.49
C ILE A 252 -28.20 -2.63 -12.05
N PRO A 253 -29.34 -2.54 -12.80
CA PRO A 253 -29.83 -1.26 -13.27
C PRO A 253 -30.14 -0.32 -12.11
N TYR A 254 -29.77 0.96 -12.24
CA TYR A 254 -29.87 1.99 -11.19
C TYR A 254 -31.26 2.06 -10.56
N GLN A 255 -32.29 2.18 -11.38
CA GLN A 255 -33.69 2.27 -10.92
C GLN A 255 -34.22 0.96 -10.35
N THR A 256 -33.72 -0.18 -10.83
CA THR A 256 -34.09 -1.50 -10.32
C THR A 256 -33.66 -1.68 -8.88
N GLY A 257 -32.43 -1.30 -8.57
CA GLY A 257 -31.90 -1.39 -7.21
C GLY A 257 -32.63 -0.44 -6.24
N ILE A 258 -32.92 0.80 -6.65
CA ILE A 258 -33.74 1.74 -5.86
C ILE A 258 -35.11 1.15 -5.58
N LYS A 259 -35.79 0.58 -6.60
CA LYS A 259 -37.14 0.05 -6.44
C LYS A 259 -37.20 -1.18 -5.55
N TYR A 260 -36.25 -2.07 -5.67
CA TYR A 260 -36.37 -3.41 -5.09
C TYR A 260 -35.43 -3.68 -3.91
N ILE A 261 -34.35 -2.92 -3.73
CA ILE A 261 -33.32 -3.19 -2.71
C ILE A 261 -33.24 -2.05 -1.69
N THR A 262 -32.80 -0.87 -2.11
CA THR A 262 -32.37 0.20 -1.19
C THR A 262 -33.45 1.21 -0.85
N GLY A 263 -34.51 1.32 -1.69
CA GLY A 263 -35.46 2.44 -1.58
C GLY A 263 -34.73 3.77 -1.81
N LYS A 264 -35.04 4.78 -0.98
CA LYS A 264 -34.42 6.13 -1.07
C LYS A 264 -33.23 6.32 -0.16
N GLU A 265 -32.78 5.28 0.54
CA GLU A 265 -31.62 5.36 1.44
C GLU A 265 -30.34 4.95 0.70
N ILE A 266 -29.90 5.81 -0.20
CA ILE A 266 -28.68 5.65 -0.98
C ILE A 266 -27.80 6.89 -0.84
N SER A 267 -26.51 6.73 -1.07
CA SER A 267 -25.53 7.81 -1.25
C SER A 267 -24.94 7.68 -2.65
N PRO A 268 -25.60 8.27 -3.67
CA PRO A 268 -25.11 8.17 -5.03
C PRO A 268 -23.83 8.99 -5.24
N THR A 269 -23.03 8.51 -6.16
CA THR A 269 -21.88 9.23 -6.72
C THR A 269 -22.18 9.56 -8.17
N ILE A 270 -22.09 10.83 -8.55
CA ILE A 270 -22.15 11.25 -9.94
C ILE A 270 -20.70 11.27 -10.45
N THR A 271 -20.43 10.56 -11.53
CA THR A 271 -19.15 10.60 -12.22
C THR A 271 -19.33 11.33 -13.54
N VAL A 272 -18.63 12.46 -13.70
CA VAL A 272 -18.61 13.23 -14.95
C VAL A 272 -17.25 13.03 -15.63
N VAL A 273 -17.23 13.06 -16.95
CA VAL A 273 -16.01 12.92 -17.74
C VAL A 273 -15.78 14.19 -18.53
N ALA A 274 -14.63 14.84 -18.31
CA ALA A 274 -14.20 15.99 -19.09
C ALA A 274 -13.87 15.57 -20.54
N GLY A 275 -14.18 16.41 -21.51
CA GLY A 275 -13.86 16.16 -22.92
C GLY A 275 -12.35 16.06 -23.19
N GLU A 276 -11.55 16.81 -22.47
CA GLU A 276 -10.09 16.78 -22.49
C GLU A 276 -9.54 16.74 -21.07
N VAL A 277 -8.44 15.99 -20.88
CA VAL A 277 -7.84 15.77 -19.53
C VAL A 277 -7.35 17.07 -18.88
N ASP A 278 -6.89 18.02 -19.67
CA ASP A 278 -6.43 19.34 -19.21
C ASP A 278 -7.58 20.30 -18.78
N GLN A 279 -8.83 19.93 -19.04
CA GLN A 279 -10.02 20.66 -18.59
C GLN A 279 -10.58 20.15 -17.25
N VAL A 280 -10.03 19.09 -16.67
CA VAL A 280 -10.52 18.47 -15.42
C VAL A 280 -10.61 19.48 -14.28
N ASP A 281 -9.60 20.31 -14.08
CA ASP A 281 -9.60 21.32 -13.03
C ASP A 281 -10.72 22.36 -13.25
N THR A 282 -10.96 22.76 -14.51
CA THR A 282 -12.03 23.69 -14.87
C THR A 282 -13.40 23.07 -14.64
N VAL A 283 -13.57 21.79 -15.00
CA VAL A 283 -14.80 21.04 -14.73
C VAL A 283 -15.07 20.97 -13.23
N MET A 284 -14.05 20.65 -12.40
CA MET A 284 -14.21 20.59 -10.95
C MET A 284 -14.67 21.93 -10.36
N GLU A 285 -14.05 23.05 -10.76
CA GLU A 285 -14.45 24.40 -10.30
C GLU A 285 -15.89 24.71 -10.70
N ARG A 286 -16.30 24.40 -11.95
CA ARG A 286 -17.66 24.64 -12.42
C ARG A 286 -18.68 23.74 -11.75
N VAL A 287 -18.37 22.46 -11.52
CA VAL A 287 -19.21 21.53 -10.77
C VAL A 287 -19.47 22.08 -9.36
N GLN A 288 -18.43 22.57 -8.69
CA GLN A 288 -18.58 23.17 -7.37
C GLN A 288 -19.48 24.41 -7.40
N ALA A 289 -19.36 25.25 -8.42
CA ALA A 289 -20.21 26.44 -8.59
C ALA A 289 -21.67 26.07 -8.83
N VAL A 290 -21.95 25.12 -9.74
CA VAL A 290 -23.32 24.66 -10.06
C VAL A 290 -23.98 24.01 -8.85
N LEU A 291 -23.27 23.16 -8.13
CA LEU A 291 -23.79 22.54 -6.89
C LEU A 291 -23.98 23.57 -5.77
N GLY A 292 -23.13 24.59 -5.69
CA GLY A 292 -23.32 25.72 -4.78
C GLY A 292 -24.56 26.53 -5.08
N ASP A 293 -24.87 26.74 -6.36
CA ASP A 293 -26.10 27.43 -6.80
C ASP A 293 -27.35 26.58 -6.52
N LEU A 294 -27.30 25.26 -6.67
CA LEU A 294 -28.42 24.35 -6.43
C LEU A 294 -28.73 24.13 -4.96
N TYR A 295 -27.68 23.93 -4.14
CA TYR A 295 -27.81 23.49 -2.74
C TYR A 295 -27.36 24.55 -1.72
N GLY A 296 -26.74 25.64 -2.19
CA GLY A 296 -26.22 26.72 -1.37
C GLY A 296 -24.79 26.47 -0.88
N ASP A 297 -24.08 27.58 -0.60
CA ASP A 297 -22.64 27.58 -0.23
C ASP A 297 -22.30 26.88 1.10
N ARG A 298 -23.29 26.44 1.85
CA ARG A 298 -23.09 25.77 3.15
C ARG A 298 -22.95 24.24 3.02
N VAL A 299 -23.21 23.72 1.84
CA VAL A 299 -23.15 22.30 1.56
C VAL A 299 -21.79 21.98 0.96
N GLU A 300 -21.07 21.07 1.57
CA GLU A 300 -19.75 20.65 1.12
C GLU A 300 -19.88 19.29 0.40
N PHE A 301 -19.60 19.29 -0.89
CA PHE A 301 -19.52 18.08 -1.72
C PHE A 301 -18.06 17.63 -1.81
N THR A 302 -17.85 16.32 -1.79
CA THR A 302 -16.56 15.74 -2.06
C THR A 302 -16.41 15.59 -3.57
N ILE A 303 -15.59 16.44 -4.19
CA ILE A 303 -15.27 16.41 -5.61
C ILE A 303 -13.82 15.91 -5.75
N SER A 304 -13.61 14.85 -6.48
CA SER A 304 -12.29 14.23 -6.63
C SER A 304 -12.09 13.68 -8.03
N ASP A 305 -10.94 13.97 -8.61
CA ASP A 305 -10.55 13.45 -9.92
C ASP A 305 -9.64 12.21 -9.81
N ALA A 306 -9.52 11.48 -10.92
CA ALA A 306 -8.67 10.29 -11.00
C ALA A 306 -7.18 10.61 -10.77
N GLY A 307 -6.73 11.77 -11.26
CA GLY A 307 -5.35 12.23 -11.12
C GLY A 307 -4.95 12.49 -9.66
N SER A 308 -5.78 13.24 -8.93
CA SER A 308 -5.57 13.52 -7.49
C SER A 308 -5.55 12.25 -6.65
N LYS A 309 -6.42 11.29 -6.96
CA LYS A 309 -6.45 9.98 -6.29
C LYS A 309 -5.17 9.20 -6.54
N MET A 310 -4.70 9.17 -7.80
CA MET A 310 -3.45 8.52 -8.17
C MET A 310 -2.25 9.18 -7.49
N GLU A 311 -2.22 10.52 -7.43
CA GLU A 311 -1.16 11.28 -6.75
C GLU A 311 -1.17 10.98 -5.24
N ALA A 312 -2.33 10.97 -4.61
CA ALA A 312 -2.46 10.64 -3.18
C ALA A 312 -1.98 9.21 -2.88
N ALA A 313 -2.37 8.23 -3.69
CA ALA A 313 -1.93 6.83 -3.57
C ALA A 313 -0.41 6.71 -3.79
N SER A 314 0.13 7.39 -4.80
CA SER A 314 1.57 7.43 -5.10
C SER A 314 2.36 8.04 -3.94
N LYS A 315 1.89 9.17 -3.39
CA LYS A 315 2.51 9.86 -2.26
C LYS A 315 2.47 9.03 -0.98
N SER A 316 1.38 8.30 -0.75
CA SER A 316 1.28 7.34 0.35
C SER A 316 2.33 6.23 0.21
N ASN A 317 2.45 5.64 -0.99
CA ASN A 317 3.44 4.61 -1.27
C ASN A 317 4.89 5.13 -1.13
N GLU A 318 5.16 6.38 -1.54
CA GLU A 318 6.46 7.02 -1.34
C GLU A 318 6.78 7.21 0.15
N THR A 319 5.80 7.61 0.95
CA THR A 319 5.96 7.76 2.41
C THR A 319 6.26 6.42 3.07
N LEU A 320 5.53 5.36 2.72
CA LEU A 320 5.79 4.00 3.20
C LEU A 320 7.18 3.52 2.80
N THR A 321 7.59 3.75 1.55
CA THR A 321 8.94 3.42 1.06
C THR A 321 10.01 4.15 1.84
N LEU A 322 9.81 5.44 2.15
CA LEU A 322 10.74 6.24 2.97
C LEU A 322 10.87 5.66 4.40
N LEU A 323 9.77 5.25 5.02
CA LEU A 323 9.78 4.61 6.34
C LEU A 323 10.56 3.28 6.31
N LEU A 324 10.34 2.47 5.26
CA LEU A 324 11.07 1.21 5.08
C LEU A 324 12.57 1.45 4.88
N ILE A 325 12.96 2.49 4.11
CA ILE A 325 14.35 2.88 3.93
C ILE A 325 14.96 3.32 5.27
N ALA A 326 14.24 4.11 6.06
CA ALA A 326 14.72 4.53 7.38
C ALA A 326 14.97 3.33 8.30
N MET A 327 14.07 2.34 8.31
CA MET A 327 14.30 1.09 9.05
C MET A 327 15.50 0.30 8.51
N ALA A 328 15.67 0.20 7.19
CA ALA A 328 16.82 -0.45 6.58
C ALA A 328 18.14 0.21 6.99
N VAL A 329 18.19 1.54 7.07
CA VAL A 329 19.36 2.28 7.54
C VAL A 329 19.70 1.94 9.01
N ILE A 330 18.71 1.82 9.88
CA ILE A 330 18.91 1.42 11.28
C ILE A 330 19.51 0.01 11.35
N VAL A 331 18.91 -0.95 10.64
CA VAL A 331 19.45 -2.33 10.58
C VAL A 331 20.88 -2.34 10.06
N PHE A 332 21.19 -1.49 9.12
CA PHE A 332 22.52 -1.34 8.54
C PHE A 332 23.55 -0.80 9.52
N ILE A 333 23.19 0.21 10.31
CA ILE A 333 24.06 0.75 11.36
C ILE A 333 24.34 -0.32 12.42
N VAL A 334 23.31 -1.05 12.86
CA VAL A 334 23.45 -2.12 13.84
C VAL A 334 24.35 -3.25 13.31
N GLY A 335 24.14 -3.67 12.06
CA GLY A 335 24.99 -4.64 11.37
C GLY A 335 26.44 -4.16 11.25
N GLY A 336 26.64 -2.89 10.89
CA GLY A 336 27.95 -2.25 10.79
C GLY A 336 28.71 -2.21 12.13
N ILE A 337 28.03 -1.89 13.23
CA ILE A 337 28.63 -1.95 14.57
C ILE A 337 29.02 -3.40 14.92
N GLY A 338 28.21 -4.39 14.52
CA GLY A 338 28.55 -5.80 14.66
C GLY A 338 29.86 -6.17 13.95
N ILE A 339 30.02 -5.73 12.70
CA ILE A 339 31.26 -5.91 11.91
C ILE A 339 32.43 -5.27 12.62
N MET A 340 32.30 -4.02 13.04
CA MET A 340 33.33 -3.28 13.72
C MET A 340 33.79 -4.00 14.98
N ASN A 341 32.91 -4.52 15.80
CA ASN A 341 33.25 -5.24 17.02
C ASN A 341 34.00 -6.55 16.74
N VAL A 342 33.55 -7.33 15.75
CA VAL A 342 34.25 -8.58 15.39
C VAL A 342 35.65 -8.31 14.83
N LEU A 343 35.80 -7.26 14.01
CA LEU A 343 37.10 -6.85 13.49
C LEU A 343 38.02 -6.35 14.61
N PHE A 344 37.51 -5.66 15.64
CA PHE A 344 38.32 -5.31 16.82
C PHE A 344 38.87 -6.53 17.57
N VAL A 345 38.00 -7.55 17.75
CA VAL A 345 38.42 -8.81 18.35
C VAL A 345 39.48 -9.49 17.49
N SER A 346 39.27 -9.53 16.16
CA SER A 346 40.26 -10.10 15.22
C SER A 346 41.61 -9.40 15.26
N VAL A 347 41.61 -8.06 15.27
CA VAL A 347 42.86 -7.28 15.43
C VAL A 347 43.55 -7.58 16.75
N LYS A 348 42.79 -7.70 17.87
CA LYS A 348 43.36 -8.00 19.19
C LYS A 348 43.99 -9.38 19.23
N GLU A 349 43.36 -10.41 18.67
CA GLU A 349 43.92 -11.77 18.59
C GLU A 349 45.16 -11.86 17.72
N ARG A 350 45.27 -11.03 16.68
CA ARG A 350 46.44 -11.01 15.75
C ARG A 350 47.42 -9.91 16.07
N THR A 351 47.38 -9.29 17.27
CA THR A 351 48.26 -8.19 17.66
C THR A 351 49.71 -8.56 17.54
N ASN A 352 50.10 -9.78 17.95
CA ASN A 352 51.48 -10.27 17.88
C ASN A 352 51.96 -10.45 16.42
N GLU A 353 51.10 -11.00 15.53
CA GLU A 353 51.41 -11.13 14.09
C GLU A 353 51.65 -9.75 13.45
N ILE A 354 50.78 -8.76 13.76
CA ILE A 354 50.95 -7.37 13.31
C ILE A 354 52.26 -6.78 13.82
N GLY A 355 52.65 -7.08 15.07
CA GLY A 355 53.90 -6.66 15.66
C GLY A 355 55.11 -7.21 14.90
N ILE A 356 55.10 -8.50 14.57
CA ILE A 356 56.16 -9.15 13.76
C ILE A 356 56.24 -8.53 12.37
N LEU A 357 55.10 -8.38 11.67
CA LEU A 357 55.08 -7.76 10.34
C LEU A 357 55.68 -6.35 10.34
N LYS A 358 55.37 -5.55 11.35
CA LYS A 358 55.97 -4.22 11.49
C LYS A 358 57.47 -4.24 11.86
N ALA A 359 57.90 -5.20 12.68
CA ALA A 359 59.29 -5.36 13.06
C ALA A 359 60.20 -5.72 11.85
N ILE A 360 59.65 -6.47 10.89
CA ILE A 360 60.31 -6.76 9.61
C ILE A 360 60.19 -5.66 8.55
N GLY A 361 59.58 -4.49 8.90
CA GLY A 361 59.52 -3.32 8.03
C GLY A 361 58.27 -3.22 7.14
N CYS A 362 57.18 -3.89 7.47
CA CYS A 362 55.90 -3.72 6.75
C CYS A 362 55.33 -2.32 6.98
N ASP A 363 54.96 -1.62 5.87
CA ASP A 363 54.42 -0.28 5.92
C ASP A 363 53.00 -0.28 6.50
N GLN A 364 52.65 0.80 7.21
CA GLN A 364 51.30 1.00 7.81
C GLN A 364 50.19 0.89 6.78
N LYS A 365 50.41 1.35 5.54
CA LYS A 365 49.44 1.28 4.44
C LYS A 365 49.12 -0.16 4.04
N ASN A 366 50.09 -1.04 4.06
CA ASN A 366 49.89 -2.44 3.70
C ASN A 366 49.06 -3.18 4.75
N ILE A 367 49.27 -2.90 6.04
CA ILE A 367 48.47 -3.46 7.13
C ILE A 367 47.04 -2.92 7.09
N LEU A 368 46.88 -1.61 6.89
CA LEU A 368 45.55 -1.00 6.71
C LEU A 368 44.78 -1.67 5.55
N MET A 369 45.47 -1.84 4.41
CA MET A 369 44.87 -2.42 3.20
C MET A 369 44.52 -3.90 3.41
N GLU A 370 45.32 -4.67 4.15
CA GLU A 370 45.01 -6.07 4.47
C GLU A 370 43.70 -6.20 5.23
N PHE A 371 43.53 -5.48 6.35
CA PHE A 371 42.32 -5.52 7.17
C PHE A 371 41.13 -4.92 6.46
N LEU A 372 41.31 -3.88 5.63
CA LEU A 372 40.26 -3.27 4.85
C LEU A 372 39.73 -4.23 3.76
N LEU A 373 40.63 -4.92 3.07
CA LEU A 373 40.29 -5.95 2.10
C LEU A 373 39.59 -7.14 2.77
N GLU A 374 40.05 -7.56 3.98
CA GLU A 374 39.37 -8.60 4.75
C GLU A 374 37.94 -8.21 5.05
N ALA A 375 37.70 -6.99 5.56
CA ALA A 375 36.35 -6.45 5.81
C ALA A 375 35.51 -6.38 4.54
N SER A 376 36.09 -5.93 3.42
CA SER A 376 35.39 -5.82 2.13
C SER A 376 35.03 -7.18 1.54
N CYS A 377 35.89 -8.18 1.69
CA CYS A 377 35.61 -9.55 1.25
C CYS A 377 34.50 -10.20 2.08
N ILE A 378 34.51 -10.04 3.40
CA ILE A 378 33.43 -10.53 4.27
C ILE A 378 32.13 -9.88 3.91
N SER A 379 32.12 -8.57 3.68
CA SER A 379 30.91 -7.84 3.34
C SER A 379 30.39 -8.18 1.95
N LEU A 380 31.26 -8.43 0.99
CA LEU A 380 30.85 -8.91 -0.34
C LEU A 380 30.16 -10.28 -0.27
N ILE A 381 30.74 -11.21 0.50
CA ILE A 381 30.14 -12.53 0.71
C ILE A 381 28.77 -12.39 1.40
N GLY A 382 28.68 -11.57 2.46
CA GLY A 382 27.44 -11.29 3.15
C GLY A 382 26.40 -10.63 2.25
N ALA A 383 26.82 -9.67 1.42
CA ALA A 383 25.92 -8.97 0.49
C ALA A 383 25.37 -9.92 -0.59
N VAL A 384 26.20 -10.79 -1.16
CA VAL A 384 25.73 -11.79 -2.15
C VAL A 384 24.76 -12.77 -1.49
N LEU A 385 25.07 -13.26 -0.29
CA LEU A 385 24.15 -14.13 0.45
C LEU A 385 22.84 -13.41 0.81
N GLY A 386 22.90 -12.12 1.16
CA GLY A 386 21.71 -11.30 1.44
C GLY A 386 20.79 -11.17 0.23
N VAL A 387 21.35 -10.95 -0.96
CA VAL A 387 20.59 -10.95 -2.21
C VAL A 387 19.97 -12.33 -2.47
N LEU A 388 20.68 -13.42 -2.25
CA LEU A 388 20.13 -14.77 -2.41
C LEU A 388 19.00 -15.07 -1.41
N VAL A 389 19.16 -14.61 -0.17
CA VAL A 389 18.10 -14.74 0.88
C VAL A 389 16.87 -13.94 0.49
N SER A 390 17.03 -12.71 -0.03
CA SER A 390 15.88 -11.92 -0.49
C SER A 390 15.11 -12.57 -1.62
N LEU A 391 15.82 -13.21 -2.59
CA LEU A 391 15.19 -13.99 -3.64
C LEU A 391 14.37 -15.19 -3.09
N GLY A 392 14.85 -15.81 -2.02
CA GLY A 392 14.15 -16.90 -1.35
C GLY A 392 12.91 -16.45 -0.54
N ILE A 393 12.91 -15.20 -0.04
CA ILE A 393 11.81 -14.63 0.74
C ILE A 393 10.70 -14.09 -0.18
N THR A 394 11.03 -13.64 -1.40
CA THR A 394 10.06 -13.07 -2.36
C THR A 394 8.81 -13.92 -2.54
N PRO A 395 8.87 -15.24 -2.85
CA PRO A 395 7.66 -16.03 -3.04
C PRO A 395 6.79 -16.15 -1.79
N ILE A 396 7.40 -16.02 -0.61
CA ILE A 396 6.66 -16.00 0.66
C ILE A 396 5.86 -14.68 0.77
N LEU A 397 6.46 -13.55 0.42
CA LEU A 397 5.77 -12.25 0.44
C LEU A 397 4.63 -12.20 -0.59
N GLU A 398 4.83 -12.76 -1.77
CA GLU A 398 3.80 -12.86 -2.80
C GLU A 398 2.60 -13.71 -2.33
N SER A 399 2.82 -14.74 -1.52
CA SER A 399 1.72 -15.53 -0.93
C SER A 399 0.87 -14.74 0.08
N PHE A 400 1.37 -13.62 0.59
CA PHE A 400 0.62 -12.66 1.42
C PHE A 400 0.02 -11.50 0.61
N SER A 401 -0.13 -11.66 -0.71
CA SER A 401 -0.66 -10.63 -1.61
C SER A 401 0.18 -9.33 -1.64
N VAL A 402 1.45 -9.41 -1.26
CA VAL A 402 2.37 -8.28 -1.39
C VAL A 402 3.09 -8.38 -2.72
N ARG A 403 2.84 -7.42 -3.60
CA ARG A 403 3.51 -7.38 -4.90
C ARG A 403 4.98 -6.97 -4.74
N VAL A 404 5.87 -7.83 -5.20
CA VAL A 404 7.32 -7.64 -5.10
C VAL A 404 7.94 -7.63 -6.49
N GLU A 405 8.53 -6.50 -6.90
CA GLU A 405 9.26 -6.43 -8.17
C GLU A 405 10.76 -6.43 -7.93
N LEU A 406 11.37 -7.57 -8.23
CA LEU A 406 12.83 -7.72 -8.19
C LEU A 406 13.46 -7.02 -9.39
N SER A 407 14.32 -6.04 -9.16
CA SER A 407 15.07 -5.35 -10.21
C SER A 407 16.57 -5.60 -10.09
N LEU A 408 17.25 -5.72 -11.23
CA LEU A 408 18.71 -5.78 -11.28
C LEU A 408 19.35 -4.53 -10.66
N TRP A 409 18.69 -3.39 -10.77
CA TRP A 409 19.11 -2.14 -10.15
C TRP A 409 19.06 -2.22 -8.62
N GLY A 410 17.98 -2.77 -8.06
CA GLY A 410 17.86 -3.01 -6.62
C GLY A 410 18.93 -3.96 -6.08
N ALA A 411 19.20 -5.05 -6.80
CA ALA A 411 20.26 -6.00 -6.46
C ALA A 411 21.64 -5.34 -6.48
N THR A 412 21.93 -4.54 -7.50
CA THR A 412 23.21 -3.82 -7.62
C THR A 412 23.39 -2.79 -6.50
N LEU A 413 22.34 -2.02 -6.19
CA LEU A 413 22.35 -1.06 -5.09
C LEU A 413 22.58 -1.74 -3.75
N SER A 414 21.87 -2.84 -3.45
CA SER A 414 22.05 -3.57 -2.19
C SER A 414 23.46 -4.17 -2.04
N LEU A 415 24.05 -4.67 -3.13
CA LEU A 415 25.43 -5.13 -3.14
C LEU A 415 26.42 -3.99 -2.86
N ILE A 416 26.27 -2.85 -3.52
CA ILE A 416 27.13 -1.67 -3.30
C ILE A 416 27.01 -1.21 -1.84
N PHE A 417 25.82 -1.12 -1.31
CA PHE A 417 25.60 -0.76 0.09
C PHE A 417 26.24 -1.76 1.06
N GLY A 418 26.09 -3.06 0.82
CA GLY A 418 26.70 -4.10 1.64
C GLY A 418 28.22 -3.97 1.72
N VAL A 419 28.90 -3.80 0.57
CA VAL A 419 30.35 -3.61 0.50
C VAL A 419 30.78 -2.29 1.15
N LEU A 420 30.02 -1.21 0.92
CA LEU A 420 30.30 0.11 1.50
C LEU A 420 30.26 0.04 3.03
N THR A 421 29.30 -0.65 3.63
CA THR A 421 29.22 -0.80 5.08
C THR A 421 30.39 -1.53 5.64
N GLY A 422 30.75 -2.68 5.07
CA GLY A 422 31.91 -3.41 5.54
C GLY A 422 33.19 -2.58 5.47
N THR A 423 33.34 -1.80 4.39
CA THR A 423 34.48 -0.91 4.21
C THR A 423 34.50 0.24 5.23
N VAL A 424 33.36 0.92 5.42
CA VAL A 424 33.23 2.06 6.34
C VAL A 424 33.43 1.63 7.80
N PHE A 425 32.71 0.61 8.24
CA PHE A 425 32.78 0.13 9.62
C PHE A 425 34.09 -0.68 9.89
N GLY A 426 34.68 -1.26 8.85
CA GLY A 426 36.00 -1.93 8.93
C GLY A 426 37.15 -0.97 8.96
N PHE A 427 37.00 0.27 8.48
CA PHE A 427 38.06 1.24 8.41
C PHE A 427 38.68 1.57 9.77
N TYR A 428 37.87 1.83 10.79
CA TYR A 428 38.34 2.24 12.09
C TYR A 428 39.16 1.14 12.80
N PRO A 429 38.75 -0.14 12.89
CA PRO A 429 39.59 -1.22 13.39
C PRO A 429 40.89 -1.40 12.58
N ALA A 430 40.81 -1.37 11.26
CA ALA A 430 41.96 -1.49 10.38
C ALA A 430 43.00 -0.36 10.58
N TYR A 431 42.49 0.87 10.72
CA TYR A 431 43.32 2.03 11.02
C TYR A 431 44.05 1.88 12.38
N LYS A 432 43.32 1.42 13.42
CA LYS A 432 43.89 1.17 14.73
C LYS A 432 44.96 0.08 14.69
N ALA A 433 44.71 -1.02 13.97
CA ALA A 433 45.71 -2.09 13.73
C ALA A 433 46.95 -1.57 13.04
N SER A 434 46.81 -0.73 12.00
CA SER A 434 47.93 -0.17 11.27
C SER A 434 48.83 0.76 12.09
N ARG A 435 48.35 1.31 13.21
CA ARG A 435 49.11 2.20 14.10
C ARG A 435 49.70 1.54 15.34
N LEU A 436 49.55 0.22 15.51
CA LEU A 436 50.17 -0.49 16.62
C LEU A 436 51.69 -0.32 16.62
N VAL A 437 52.28 -0.07 17.81
CA VAL A 437 53.75 0.04 17.97
C VAL A 437 54.33 -1.36 18.10
N PRO A 438 55.38 -1.74 17.33
CA PRO A 438 55.89 -3.11 17.32
C PRO A 438 56.25 -3.63 18.71
N VAL A 439 56.91 -2.83 19.55
CA VAL A 439 57.32 -3.21 20.90
C VAL A 439 56.11 -3.49 21.79
N ALA A 440 55.11 -2.66 21.74
CA ALA A 440 53.87 -2.85 22.52
C ALA A 440 53.05 -4.05 22.00
N ALA A 441 53.08 -4.31 20.70
CA ALA A 441 52.40 -5.43 20.09
C ALA A 441 53.01 -6.79 20.40
N LEU A 442 54.32 -6.83 20.52
CA LEU A 442 55.10 -8.05 20.87
C LEU A 442 55.13 -8.34 22.37
N SER A 443 54.88 -7.33 23.24
CA SER A 443 54.80 -7.47 24.70
C SER A 443 53.38 -7.68 25.22
N ALA A 444 52.37 -7.68 24.36
CA ALA A 444 51.00 -7.96 24.72
C ALA A 444 50.83 -9.49 24.80
N GLU A 445 50.64 -10.01 26.04
CA GLU A 445 50.18 -11.38 26.30
C GLU A 445 48.66 -11.53 26.06
#